data_2c96f6cb1812dacd256c22c995f73847
#
_entry.id   2c96f6cb1812dacd256c22c995f73847
#
_cell.length_a   1.000
_cell.length_b   1.000
_cell.length_c   1.000
_cell.angle_alpha   90.00
_cell.angle_beta   90.00
_cell.angle_gamma   90.00
#
_symmetry.space_group_name_H-M   'P 1'
#
loop_
_entity.id
_entity.type
_entity.pdbx_description
1 polymer ?
#
loop_
_entity_poly.entity_id
_entity_poly.type
_entity_poly.pdbx_seq_one_letter_code
_entity_poly.pdbx_strand_id
1 'polypeptide(L)'
;IRSGYTFAGWSDGTILYQPGDALTVTGNLTLTAAWTENASPPPPPDPGDDSDQTPYLRFNSNGGTKFAPIEETDAFRINPYDDAEYGVHIPTRPGYCFTGWYRDSFLTRRVDEGESLLVNGYLTLFAGWEESIVPAMLNGSDHFAYIQGYADGTVRPNASITRAQVATIFFRLLDEGVRQDFLTTTHNFSDVAANDWANTAIATMSALGIIQGRSDGSFDPDAPITRAEFAAICARFSSGGGTGGSAFTDISGHWAKAEIERAAALGWVRGFADGTFRPDAKITRAQAITMINRILNRLPEDKDDLLPGMNTWSDCRETDWYYLAIQEATNSHAFQPRDQIHERWTALTSTPDWSRYESTSV
;
A
#
# COMPACT_ATOMS: atom_id res chain seq x y z
N ILE A 1 -19.98 9.53 0.41
CA ILE A 1 -20.04 8.78 -0.87
C ILE A 1 -21.51 8.61 -1.23
N ARG A 2 -21.86 8.84 -2.49
CA ARG A 2 -23.20 8.59 -3.04
C ARG A 2 -23.05 7.78 -4.33
N SER A 3 -23.58 6.56 -4.34
CA SER A 3 -23.46 5.64 -5.49
C SER A 3 -24.10 6.28 -6.74
N GLY A 4 -23.38 6.25 -7.88
CA GLY A 4 -23.84 6.85 -9.13
C GLY A 4 -23.63 8.35 -9.25
N TYR A 5 -22.97 9.00 -8.29
CA TYR A 5 -22.74 10.44 -8.29
C TYR A 5 -21.29 10.78 -7.95
N THR A 6 -20.77 11.83 -8.57
CA THR A 6 -19.49 12.45 -8.22
C THR A 6 -19.74 13.63 -7.28
N PHE A 7 -18.95 13.74 -6.22
CA PHE A 7 -19.03 14.89 -5.33
C PHE A 7 -18.62 16.16 -6.09
N ALA A 8 -19.55 17.12 -6.16
CA ALA A 8 -19.35 18.37 -6.90
C ALA A 8 -18.84 19.51 -6.02
N GLY A 9 -18.93 19.39 -4.70
CA GLY A 9 -18.52 20.41 -3.75
C GLY A 9 -19.52 20.57 -2.61
N TRP A 10 -19.28 21.56 -1.76
CA TRP A 10 -20.18 21.96 -0.67
C TRP A 10 -20.98 23.20 -1.07
N SER A 11 -22.31 23.20 -0.90
CA SER A 11 -23.17 24.34 -1.22
C SER A 11 -23.79 24.91 0.03
N ASP A 12 -23.81 26.26 0.12
CA ASP A 12 -24.59 27.01 1.11
C ASP A 12 -26.01 27.35 0.62
N GLY A 13 -26.39 26.80 -0.55
CA GLY A 13 -27.65 27.11 -1.24
C GLY A 13 -27.50 28.18 -2.33
N THR A 14 -26.39 28.91 -2.39
CA THR A 14 -26.14 29.99 -3.36
C THR A 14 -24.79 29.77 -4.07
N ILE A 15 -23.76 29.38 -3.33
CA ILE A 15 -22.39 29.20 -3.80
C ILE A 15 -21.98 27.71 -3.65
N LEU A 16 -21.23 27.22 -4.61
CA LEU A 16 -20.59 25.89 -4.57
C LEU A 16 -19.11 26.07 -4.27
N TYR A 17 -18.70 25.58 -3.11
CA TYR A 17 -17.30 25.62 -2.65
C TYR A 17 -16.56 24.34 -3.02
N GLN A 18 -15.37 24.48 -3.59
CA GLN A 18 -14.47 23.37 -3.92
C GLN A 18 -13.53 23.04 -2.75
N PRO A 19 -12.95 21.83 -2.71
CA PRO A 19 -11.88 21.52 -1.76
C PRO A 19 -10.73 22.52 -1.90
N GLY A 20 -10.39 23.19 -0.78
CA GLY A 20 -9.33 24.22 -0.76
C GLY A 20 -9.87 25.66 -0.83
N ASP A 21 -11.14 25.89 -1.11
CA ASP A 21 -11.73 27.22 -1.07
C ASP A 21 -11.77 27.79 0.35
N ALA A 22 -11.36 29.06 0.51
CA ALA A 22 -11.45 29.76 1.78
C ALA A 22 -12.89 30.23 2.04
N LEU A 23 -13.46 29.82 3.17
CA LEU A 23 -14.80 30.20 3.59
C LEU A 23 -14.73 31.09 4.83
N THR A 24 -15.28 32.29 4.72
CA THR A 24 -15.42 33.19 5.88
C THR A 24 -16.80 33.03 6.50
N VAL A 25 -16.83 32.45 7.70
CA VAL A 25 -18.08 32.24 8.45
C VAL A 25 -18.35 33.41 9.39
N THR A 26 -19.40 34.19 9.13
CA THR A 26 -19.80 35.34 9.96
C THR A 26 -21.05 35.08 10.78
N GLY A 27 -21.61 33.87 10.72
CA GLY A 27 -22.83 33.45 11.42
C GLY A 27 -23.03 31.93 11.26
N ASN A 28 -24.24 31.46 11.60
CA ASN A 28 -24.57 30.05 11.38
C ASN A 28 -24.62 29.76 9.87
N LEU A 29 -23.86 28.80 9.44
CA LEU A 29 -23.77 28.37 8.05
C LEU A 29 -24.00 26.86 7.98
N THR A 30 -24.89 26.44 7.09
CA THR A 30 -25.08 25.01 6.76
C THR A 30 -24.56 24.78 5.36
N LEU A 31 -23.60 23.84 5.23
CA LEU A 31 -23.13 23.37 3.95
C LEU A 31 -23.74 22.01 3.63
N THR A 32 -24.32 21.92 2.44
CA THR A 32 -24.91 20.67 1.93
C THR A 32 -24.02 20.11 0.83
N ALA A 33 -23.73 18.81 0.88
CA ALA A 33 -22.98 18.15 -0.17
C ALA A 33 -23.74 18.19 -1.49
N ALA A 34 -23.15 18.79 -2.51
CA ALA A 34 -23.65 18.79 -3.87
C ALA A 34 -23.04 17.64 -4.66
N TRP A 35 -23.86 16.99 -5.46
CA TRP A 35 -23.50 15.80 -6.23
C TRP A 35 -23.89 15.99 -7.69
N THR A 36 -22.97 15.67 -8.60
CA THR A 36 -23.27 15.59 -10.03
C THR A 36 -23.54 14.12 -10.36
N GLU A 37 -24.68 13.86 -10.97
CA GLU A 37 -24.96 12.51 -11.48
C GLU A 37 -23.90 12.13 -12.51
N ASN A 38 -23.28 10.98 -12.30
CA ASN A 38 -22.37 10.44 -13.29
C ASN A 38 -23.17 10.20 -14.56
N ALA A 39 -22.69 10.70 -15.71
CA ALA A 39 -23.35 10.46 -16.98
C ALA A 39 -23.66 8.97 -17.06
N SER A 40 -24.92 8.60 -17.16
CA SER A 40 -25.31 7.22 -17.45
C SER A 40 -24.53 6.79 -18.67
N PRO A 41 -23.87 5.63 -18.69
CA PRO A 41 -23.33 5.08 -19.92
C PRO A 41 -24.47 5.14 -20.94
N PRO A 42 -24.18 5.44 -22.24
CA PRO A 42 -25.21 5.38 -23.25
C PRO A 42 -25.94 4.04 -23.07
N PRO A 43 -27.29 4.02 -23.18
CA PRO A 43 -28.04 2.78 -23.06
C PRO A 43 -27.41 1.76 -23.99
N PRO A 44 -27.34 0.47 -23.56
CA PRO A 44 -26.93 -0.57 -24.48
C PRO A 44 -27.81 -0.42 -25.73
N PRO A 45 -27.26 -0.57 -26.95
CA PRO A 45 -28.06 -0.57 -28.16
C PRO A 45 -29.20 -1.57 -28.02
N ASP A 46 -30.34 -1.22 -28.58
CA ASP A 46 -31.59 -1.98 -28.52
C ASP A 46 -31.30 -3.46 -28.90
N PRO A 47 -31.74 -4.46 -28.10
CA PRO A 47 -31.48 -5.87 -28.39
C PRO A 47 -32.14 -6.44 -29.67
N GLY A 48 -32.64 -5.57 -30.54
CA GLY A 48 -33.36 -5.92 -31.76
C GLY A 48 -32.57 -5.95 -33.07
N ASP A 49 -31.28 -5.60 -33.10
CA ASP A 49 -30.45 -5.63 -34.32
C ASP A 49 -29.11 -6.34 -34.09
N ASP A 50 -29.12 -7.64 -34.18
CA ASP A 50 -28.04 -8.56 -33.81
C ASP A 50 -27.04 -8.81 -34.95
N SER A 51 -27.05 -8.02 -36.04
CA SER A 51 -26.34 -8.39 -37.28
C SER A 51 -25.14 -7.57 -37.66
N ASP A 52 -24.76 -6.49 -36.91
CA ASP A 52 -23.63 -5.63 -37.31
C ASP A 52 -22.89 -4.91 -36.16
N GLN A 53 -22.79 -5.54 -34.99
CA GLN A 53 -22.03 -4.93 -33.88
C GLN A 53 -20.62 -5.49 -33.82
N THR A 54 -19.65 -4.66 -34.16
CA THR A 54 -18.23 -4.90 -33.91
C THR A 54 -18.01 -5.30 -32.44
N PRO A 55 -17.38 -6.44 -32.16
CA PRO A 55 -17.07 -6.84 -30.80
C PRO A 55 -16.25 -5.76 -30.07
N TYR A 56 -16.73 -5.33 -28.92
CA TYR A 56 -16.18 -4.21 -28.19
C TYR A 56 -16.16 -4.48 -26.68
N LEU A 57 -14.97 -4.42 -26.09
CA LEU A 57 -14.79 -4.56 -24.65
C LEU A 57 -14.33 -3.23 -24.03
N ARG A 58 -15.11 -2.74 -23.08
CA ARG A 58 -14.78 -1.56 -22.29
C ARG A 58 -14.47 -1.93 -20.85
N PHE A 59 -13.44 -1.29 -20.29
CA PHE A 59 -13.09 -1.38 -18.87
C PHE A 59 -13.52 -0.12 -18.14
N ASN A 60 -14.51 -0.24 -17.25
CA ASN A 60 -14.88 0.82 -16.32
C ASN A 60 -14.13 0.57 -14.99
N SER A 61 -13.03 1.26 -14.81
CA SER A 61 -12.18 1.09 -13.64
C SER A 61 -12.73 1.69 -12.34
N ASN A 62 -13.93 2.29 -12.34
CA ASN A 62 -14.58 2.86 -11.14
C ASN A 62 -13.63 3.73 -10.29
N GLY A 63 -12.87 4.60 -10.94
CA GLY A 63 -11.92 5.51 -10.29
C GLY A 63 -10.48 4.98 -10.17
N GLY A 64 -10.19 3.79 -10.67
CA GLY A 64 -8.83 3.27 -10.81
C GLY A 64 -8.17 3.64 -12.14
N THR A 65 -6.98 3.07 -12.40
CA THR A 65 -6.23 3.21 -13.65
C THR A 65 -7.11 2.89 -14.85
N LYS A 66 -7.09 3.76 -15.86
CA LYS A 66 -7.91 3.60 -17.07
C LYS A 66 -7.19 2.71 -18.08
N PHE A 67 -7.95 1.86 -18.73
CA PHE A 67 -7.52 1.08 -19.89
C PHE A 67 -8.21 1.57 -21.16
N ALA A 68 -7.52 1.43 -22.29
CA ALA A 68 -8.14 1.60 -23.60
C ALA A 68 -9.17 0.48 -23.83
N PRO A 69 -10.27 0.73 -24.53
CA PRO A 69 -11.16 -0.34 -24.94
C PRO A 69 -10.47 -1.24 -25.96
N ILE A 70 -10.94 -2.47 -26.09
CA ILE A 70 -10.53 -3.44 -27.10
C ILE A 70 -11.67 -3.55 -28.11
N GLU A 71 -11.35 -3.39 -29.38
CA GLU A 71 -12.29 -3.45 -30.49
C GLU A 71 -11.72 -4.37 -31.57
N GLU A 72 -12.50 -5.38 -32.00
CA GLU A 72 -12.11 -6.36 -33.00
C GLU A 72 -13.22 -6.52 -34.05
N THR A 73 -12.85 -6.97 -35.26
CA THR A 73 -13.82 -7.20 -36.36
C THR A 73 -14.65 -8.47 -36.12
N ASP A 74 -14.08 -9.44 -35.44
CA ASP A 74 -14.70 -10.73 -35.17
C ASP A 74 -14.77 -10.97 -33.64
N ALA A 75 -15.66 -11.86 -33.24
CA ALA A 75 -15.77 -12.28 -31.87
C ALA A 75 -14.44 -12.83 -31.33
N PHE A 76 -14.01 -12.32 -30.19
CA PHE A 76 -12.74 -12.68 -29.55
C PHE A 76 -12.92 -13.20 -28.13
N ARG A 77 -11.87 -13.83 -27.60
CA ARG A 77 -11.82 -14.27 -26.20
C ARG A 77 -10.70 -13.55 -25.46
N ILE A 78 -10.96 -13.21 -24.22
CA ILE A 78 -9.98 -12.53 -23.34
C ILE A 78 -10.13 -13.01 -21.91
N ASN A 79 -9.00 -13.21 -21.23
CA ASN A 79 -8.93 -13.22 -19.78
C ASN A 79 -8.40 -11.87 -19.28
N PRO A 80 -9.20 -11.00 -18.66
CA PRO A 80 -8.75 -9.66 -18.28
C PRO A 80 -7.66 -9.66 -17.19
N TYR A 81 -7.42 -10.79 -16.54
CA TYR A 81 -6.41 -10.93 -15.49
C TYR A 81 -5.06 -11.41 -16.03
N ASP A 82 -5.06 -12.19 -17.10
CA ASP A 82 -3.85 -12.77 -17.70
C ASP A 82 -4.13 -13.19 -19.13
N ASP A 83 -3.83 -12.30 -20.07
CA ASP A 83 -4.04 -12.57 -21.50
C ASP A 83 -2.76 -12.32 -22.30
N ALA A 84 -2.35 -13.32 -23.07
CA ALA A 84 -1.11 -13.27 -23.84
C ALA A 84 -1.18 -12.31 -25.04
N GLU A 85 -2.38 -12.06 -25.59
CA GLU A 85 -2.61 -11.21 -26.75
C GLU A 85 -2.96 -9.78 -26.34
N TYR A 86 -3.88 -9.62 -25.39
CA TYR A 86 -4.41 -8.32 -24.96
C TYR A 86 -3.74 -7.77 -23.70
N GLY A 87 -2.93 -8.56 -23.02
CA GLY A 87 -2.21 -8.18 -21.81
C GLY A 87 -3.06 -8.23 -20.53
N VAL A 88 -2.45 -7.80 -19.45
CA VAL A 88 -3.06 -7.79 -18.10
C VAL A 88 -3.81 -6.49 -17.86
N HIS A 89 -5.08 -6.58 -17.43
CA HIS A 89 -5.95 -5.44 -17.17
C HIS A 89 -6.35 -5.39 -15.68
N ILE A 90 -5.38 -5.30 -14.79
CA ILE A 90 -5.59 -5.14 -13.34
C ILE A 90 -5.38 -3.67 -12.99
N PRO A 91 -6.47 -2.93 -12.65
CA PRO A 91 -6.35 -1.52 -12.32
C PRO A 91 -5.80 -1.32 -10.92
N THR A 92 -5.16 -0.18 -10.68
CA THR A 92 -4.76 0.29 -9.35
C THR A 92 -5.60 1.50 -8.95
N ARG A 93 -5.86 1.67 -7.65
CA ARG A 93 -6.55 2.81 -7.08
C ARG A 93 -5.99 3.11 -5.69
N PRO A 94 -5.39 4.30 -5.47
CA PRO A 94 -4.81 4.64 -4.18
C PRO A 94 -5.80 4.46 -3.03
N GLY A 95 -5.38 3.76 -1.98
CA GLY A 95 -6.21 3.48 -0.80
C GLY A 95 -7.30 2.43 -0.99
N TYR A 96 -7.27 1.67 -2.08
CA TYR A 96 -8.24 0.60 -2.34
C TYR A 96 -7.55 -0.66 -2.89
N CYS A 97 -8.09 -1.83 -2.53
CA CYS A 97 -7.74 -3.12 -3.12
C CYS A 97 -8.73 -3.45 -4.23
N PHE A 98 -8.20 -3.92 -5.36
CA PHE A 98 -9.02 -4.41 -6.47
C PHE A 98 -9.64 -5.75 -6.11
N THR A 99 -10.98 -5.85 -6.13
CA THR A 99 -11.71 -7.08 -5.78
C THR A 99 -12.07 -7.92 -6.99
N GLY A 100 -11.82 -7.42 -8.19
CA GLY A 100 -12.05 -8.13 -9.44
C GLY A 100 -12.84 -7.34 -10.47
N TRP A 101 -12.93 -7.91 -11.67
CA TRP A 101 -13.82 -7.43 -12.73
C TRP A 101 -15.21 -8.04 -12.56
N TYR A 102 -16.22 -7.24 -12.85
CA TYR A 102 -17.63 -7.63 -12.78
C TYR A 102 -18.33 -7.33 -14.10
N ARG A 103 -19.31 -8.18 -14.48
CA ARG A 103 -20.08 -8.04 -15.73
C ARG A 103 -21.25 -7.06 -15.61
N ASP A 104 -21.46 -6.49 -14.44
CA ASP A 104 -22.55 -5.55 -14.17
C ASP A 104 -22.09 -4.44 -13.19
N SER A 105 -22.72 -3.28 -13.31
CA SER A 105 -22.39 -2.10 -12.51
C SER A 105 -22.77 -2.22 -11.03
N PHE A 106 -23.58 -3.22 -10.65
CA PHE A 106 -23.94 -3.52 -9.26
C PHE A 106 -22.93 -4.43 -8.57
N LEU A 107 -21.89 -4.88 -9.30
CA LEU A 107 -20.82 -5.76 -8.81
C LEU A 107 -21.35 -7.09 -8.25
N THR A 108 -22.32 -7.71 -8.94
CA THR A 108 -22.95 -8.97 -8.50
C THR A 108 -22.41 -10.18 -9.24
N ARG A 109 -21.91 -10.02 -10.48
CA ARG A 109 -21.42 -11.11 -11.32
C ARG A 109 -19.92 -10.93 -11.59
N ARG A 110 -19.12 -11.41 -10.65
CA ARG A 110 -17.66 -11.38 -10.76
C ARG A 110 -17.21 -12.26 -11.93
N VAL A 111 -16.16 -11.84 -12.59
CA VAL A 111 -15.40 -12.63 -13.56
C VAL A 111 -14.34 -13.40 -12.80
N ASP A 112 -14.29 -14.73 -12.98
CA ASP A 112 -13.27 -15.55 -12.34
C ASP A 112 -11.89 -15.34 -13.00
N GLU A 113 -10.82 -15.40 -12.23
CA GLU A 113 -9.46 -15.10 -12.70
C GLU A 113 -8.96 -16.04 -13.81
N GLY A 114 -9.47 -17.26 -13.86
CA GLY A 114 -9.21 -18.24 -14.93
C GLY A 114 -10.22 -18.20 -16.07
N GLU A 115 -11.18 -17.28 -16.04
CA GLU A 115 -12.28 -17.26 -17.01
C GLU A 115 -11.87 -16.55 -18.30
N SER A 116 -12.03 -17.26 -19.44
CA SER A 116 -11.88 -16.70 -20.78
C SER A 116 -13.24 -16.19 -21.28
N LEU A 117 -13.42 -14.86 -21.25
CA LEU A 117 -14.64 -14.18 -21.68
C LEU A 117 -14.79 -14.22 -23.20
N LEU A 118 -15.96 -14.60 -23.69
CA LEU A 118 -16.32 -14.40 -25.10
C LEU A 118 -16.92 -13.01 -25.26
N VAL A 119 -16.33 -12.19 -26.13
CA VAL A 119 -16.83 -10.88 -26.55
C VAL A 119 -17.31 -11.01 -28.01
N ASN A 120 -18.61 -10.99 -28.19
CA ASN A 120 -19.26 -11.12 -29.51
C ASN A 120 -20.22 -9.94 -29.83
N GLY A 121 -20.08 -8.86 -29.10
CA GLY A 121 -20.84 -7.62 -29.16
C GLY A 121 -20.29 -6.67 -28.11
N TYR A 122 -21.10 -5.75 -27.59
CA TYR A 122 -20.67 -4.76 -26.61
C TYR A 122 -20.63 -5.37 -25.20
N LEU A 123 -19.48 -5.37 -24.56
CA LEU A 123 -19.30 -5.79 -23.17
C LEU A 123 -18.61 -4.69 -22.35
N THR A 124 -19.11 -4.36 -21.18
CA THR A 124 -18.41 -3.53 -20.19
C THR A 124 -18.09 -4.35 -18.96
N LEU A 125 -16.83 -4.33 -18.54
CA LEU A 125 -16.41 -4.84 -17.25
C LEU A 125 -16.25 -3.68 -16.26
N PHE A 126 -16.68 -3.88 -15.02
CA PHE A 126 -16.67 -2.91 -13.93
C PHE A 126 -15.71 -3.38 -12.85
N ALA A 127 -14.75 -2.52 -12.48
CA ALA A 127 -13.84 -2.80 -11.38
C ALA A 127 -14.57 -2.72 -10.04
N GLY A 128 -14.43 -3.75 -9.22
CA GLY A 128 -14.81 -3.72 -7.81
C GLY A 128 -13.63 -3.25 -6.95
N TRP A 129 -13.96 -2.56 -5.84
CA TRP A 129 -12.99 -2.01 -4.92
C TRP A 129 -13.46 -2.18 -3.47
N GLU A 130 -12.54 -2.50 -2.58
CA GLU A 130 -12.70 -2.37 -1.14
C GLU A 130 -11.63 -1.44 -0.57
N GLU A 131 -11.89 -0.81 0.57
CA GLU A 131 -10.86 0.03 1.20
C GLU A 131 -9.65 -0.81 1.57
N SER A 132 -8.47 -0.34 1.14
CA SER A 132 -7.23 -0.98 1.52
C SER A 132 -6.97 -0.78 3.01
N ILE A 133 -6.60 -1.84 3.70
CA ILE A 133 -6.07 -1.74 5.07
C ILE A 133 -4.64 -1.20 5.07
N VAL A 134 -3.99 -1.14 3.90
CA VAL A 134 -2.67 -0.51 3.75
C VAL A 134 -2.84 1.00 3.77
N PRO A 135 -2.04 1.73 4.58
CA PRO A 135 -2.08 3.19 4.61
C PRO A 135 -1.89 3.81 3.23
N ALA A 136 -2.70 4.81 2.88
CA ALA A 136 -2.69 5.44 1.54
C ALA A 136 -1.34 6.10 1.16
N MET A 137 -0.50 6.42 2.13
CA MET A 137 0.86 6.91 1.89
C MET A 137 1.86 5.81 1.49
N LEU A 138 1.50 4.54 1.66
CA LEU A 138 2.36 3.40 1.33
C LEU A 138 1.90 2.71 0.04
N ASN A 139 2.85 2.17 -0.71
CA ASN A 139 2.56 1.36 -1.88
C ASN A 139 2.00 -0.01 -1.42
N GLY A 140 0.72 -0.21 -1.63
CA GLY A 140 0.02 -1.47 -1.33
C GLY A 140 -0.16 -2.36 -2.54
N SER A 141 0.22 -1.91 -3.75
CA SER A 141 -0.06 -2.63 -5.01
C SER A 141 1.15 -3.37 -5.58
N ASP A 142 2.36 -2.83 -5.41
CA ASP A 142 3.56 -3.43 -5.97
C ASP A 142 4.36 -4.13 -4.87
N HIS A 143 4.55 -5.46 -5.00
CA HIS A 143 5.31 -6.24 -4.04
C HIS A 143 6.78 -6.35 -4.46
N PHE A 144 7.50 -5.22 -4.41
CA PHE A 144 8.94 -5.21 -4.62
C PHE A 144 9.72 -5.45 -3.32
N ALA A 145 10.94 -6.00 -3.47
CA ALA A 145 11.87 -6.17 -2.37
C ALA A 145 12.27 -4.80 -1.78
N TYR A 146 11.93 -4.59 -0.52
CA TYR A 146 12.28 -3.36 0.20
C TYR A 146 13.44 -3.56 1.19
N ILE A 147 13.85 -4.81 1.41
CA ILE A 147 15.04 -5.22 2.16
C ILE A 147 16.07 -5.79 1.21
N GLN A 148 17.30 -5.37 1.38
CA GLN A 148 18.46 -5.98 0.72
C GLN A 148 19.21 -6.86 1.71
N GLY A 149 19.69 -8.02 1.23
CA GLY A 149 20.64 -8.84 1.96
C GLY A 149 22.06 -8.28 1.86
N TYR A 150 22.95 -8.91 2.54
CA TYR A 150 24.37 -8.54 2.54
C TYR A 150 25.15 -9.35 1.48
N ALA A 151 26.31 -8.81 1.06
CA ALA A 151 27.14 -9.45 0.05
C ALA A 151 27.67 -10.83 0.47
N ASP A 152 27.66 -11.16 1.76
CA ASP A 152 28.03 -12.46 2.32
C ASP A 152 26.89 -13.51 2.22
N GLY A 153 25.79 -13.20 1.56
CA GLY A 153 24.63 -14.10 1.43
C GLY A 153 23.78 -14.21 2.69
N THR A 154 23.89 -13.27 3.61
CA THR A 154 23.07 -13.21 4.83
C THR A 154 22.05 -12.09 4.78
N VAL A 155 20.96 -12.17 5.57
CA VAL A 155 20.00 -11.10 5.79
C VAL A 155 20.03 -10.58 7.23
N ARG A 156 20.76 -11.24 8.10
CA ARG A 156 20.98 -10.90 9.52
C ARG A 156 19.68 -10.65 10.30
N PRO A 157 18.78 -11.63 10.36
CA PRO A 157 17.43 -11.44 10.92
C PRO A 157 17.43 -11.07 12.40
N ASN A 158 18.42 -11.56 13.15
CA ASN A 158 18.56 -11.34 14.58
C ASN A 158 19.38 -10.10 14.96
N ALA A 159 19.99 -9.43 14.00
CA ALA A 159 20.67 -8.15 14.25
C ALA A 159 19.64 -7.05 14.55
N SER A 160 20.03 -6.10 15.41
CA SER A 160 19.23 -4.89 15.59
C SER A 160 19.13 -4.10 14.30
N ILE A 161 17.98 -3.49 14.03
CA ILE A 161 17.80 -2.57 12.91
C ILE A 161 18.03 -1.13 13.37
N THR A 162 18.71 -0.33 12.54
CA THR A 162 19.00 1.05 12.88
C THR A 162 17.89 2.01 12.44
N ARG A 163 17.91 3.22 13.00
CA ARG A 163 16.96 4.29 12.69
C ARG A 163 17.05 4.70 11.21
N ALA A 164 18.26 4.80 10.65
CA ALA A 164 18.49 5.09 9.24
C ALA A 164 17.92 3.97 8.33
N GLN A 165 18.15 2.70 8.69
CA GLN A 165 17.60 1.59 7.94
C GLN A 165 16.07 1.60 7.92
N VAL A 166 15.42 1.91 9.05
CA VAL A 166 13.95 2.02 9.11
C VAL A 166 13.45 3.19 8.26
N ALA A 167 14.12 4.35 8.30
CA ALA A 167 13.78 5.48 7.45
C ALA A 167 13.86 5.12 5.97
N THR A 168 14.94 4.44 5.54
CA THR A 168 15.14 4.00 4.15
C THR A 168 14.11 2.99 3.71
N ILE A 169 13.74 2.03 4.56
CA ILE A 169 12.70 1.05 4.26
C ILE A 169 11.36 1.74 3.99
N PHE A 170 10.91 2.61 4.89
CA PHE A 170 9.63 3.29 4.69
C PHE A 170 9.67 4.30 3.53
N PHE A 171 10.80 4.94 3.26
CA PHE A 171 11.00 5.76 2.07
C PHE A 171 10.81 4.95 0.77
N ARG A 172 11.38 3.76 0.68
CA ARG A 172 11.17 2.84 -0.46
C ARG A 172 9.71 2.43 -0.60
N LEU A 173 9.03 2.21 0.53
CA LEU A 173 7.65 1.76 0.58
C LEU A 173 6.61 2.87 0.40
N LEU A 174 7.01 4.16 0.32
CA LEU A 174 6.07 5.22 -0.01
C LEU A 174 5.41 4.98 -1.37
N ASP A 175 4.14 5.36 -1.50
CA ASP A 175 3.51 5.55 -2.79
C ASP A 175 4.35 6.51 -3.65
N GLU A 176 4.47 6.26 -4.95
CA GLU A 176 5.35 7.05 -5.83
C GLU A 176 4.95 8.52 -5.86
N GLY A 177 3.66 8.84 -5.92
CA GLY A 177 3.16 10.21 -5.88
C GLY A 177 3.55 10.91 -4.59
N VAL A 178 3.31 10.25 -3.45
CA VAL A 178 3.69 10.78 -2.13
C VAL A 178 5.20 10.97 -2.04
N ARG A 179 5.99 10.01 -2.53
CA ARG A 179 7.45 10.12 -2.53
C ARG A 179 7.93 11.31 -3.34
N GLN A 180 7.39 11.54 -4.53
CA GLN A 180 7.78 12.65 -5.38
C GLN A 180 7.37 14.01 -4.81
N ASP A 181 6.18 14.12 -4.23
CA ASP A 181 5.67 15.37 -3.64
C ASP A 181 6.50 15.86 -2.46
N PHE A 182 7.09 14.93 -1.69
CA PHE A 182 7.87 15.24 -0.48
C PHE A 182 9.38 15.03 -0.63
N LEU A 183 9.84 14.64 -1.83
CA LEU A 183 11.26 14.33 -2.07
C LEU A 183 12.16 15.53 -1.73
N THR A 184 13.05 15.34 -0.77
CA THR A 184 14.00 16.35 -0.36
C THR A 184 15.28 15.73 0.22
N THR A 185 16.38 16.46 0.15
CA THR A 185 17.65 16.15 0.82
C THR A 185 17.93 17.09 1.98
N THR A 186 16.99 18.02 2.25
CA THR A 186 17.18 19.09 3.26
C THR A 186 16.51 18.71 4.57
N HIS A 187 17.23 18.77 5.65
CA HIS A 187 16.78 18.55 7.03
C HIS A 187 17.62 19.40 8.01
N ASN A 188 17.28 19.37 9.30
CA ASN A 188 17.96 20.12 10.35
C ASN A 188 18.73 19.22 11.35
N PHE A 189 18.95 17.95 11.04
CA PHE A 189 19.67 17.04 11.93
C PHE A 189 21.17 17.29 11.88
N SER A 190 21.78 17.47 13.05
CA SER A 190 23.20 17.86 13.18
C SER A 190 24.18 16.72 12.86
N ASP A 191 23.71 15.48 12.90
CA ASP A 191 24.50 14.26 12.78
C ASP A 191 24.23 13.46 11.50
N VAL A 192 23.48 14.04 10.55
CA VAL A 192 23.25 13.44 9.23
C VAL A 192 23.93 14.32 8.19
N ALA A 193 24.97 13.79 7.55
CA ALA A 193 25.69 14.53 6.51
C ALA A 193 24.93 14.52 5.18
N ALA A 194 25.12 15.55 4.35
CA ALA A 194 24.47 15.64 3.04
C ALA A 194 24.84 14.47 2.09
N ASN A 195 25.99 13.85 2.29
CA ASN A 195 26.45 12.69 1.54
C ASN A 195 26.23 11.36 2.29
N ASP A 196 25.49 11.36 3.38
CA ASP A 196 25.08 10.13 4.06
C ASP A 196 24.18 9.32 3.12
N TRP A 197 24.37 8.00 3.13
CA TRP A 197 23.62 7.08 2.27
C TRP A 197 22.10 7.14 2.49
N ALA A 198 21.68 7.45 3.71
CA ALA A 198 20.28 7.54 4.09
C ALA A 198 19.74 8.98 4.08
N ASN A 199 20.55 9.98 3.71
CA ASN A 199 20.18 11.40 3.80
C ASN A 199 18.84 11.70 3.13
N THR A 200 18.64 11.29 1.88
CA THR A 200 17.38 11.51 1.14
C THR A 200 16.19 10.88 1.85
N ALA A 201 16.35 9.64 2.31
CA ALA A 201 15.29 8.94 3.03
C ALA A 201 14.94 9.62 4.35
N ILE A 202 15.94 9.96 5.15
CA ILE A 202 15.75 10.66 6.44
C ILE A 202 15.07 12.02 6.21
N ALA A 203 15.57 12.82 5.27
CA ALA A 203 15.03 14.14 4.97
C ALA A 203 13.56 14.07 4.51
N THR A 204 13.26 13.19 3.54
CA THR A 204 11.91 13.02 3.00
C THR A 204 10.94 12.51 4.06
N MET A 205 11.32 11.48 4.82
CA MET A 205 10.46 10.93 5.88
C MET A 205 10.24 11.91 7.03
N SER A 206 11.20 12.80 7.28
CA SER A 206 11.06 13.89 8.24
C SER A 206 10.13 14.99 7.72
N ALA A 207 10.23 15.36 6.44
CA ALA A 207 9.34 16.32 5.79
C ALA A 207 7.88 15.84 5.81
N LEU A 208 7.65 14.54 5.65
CA LEU A 208 6.34 13.89 5.83
C LEU A 208 5.84 13.86 7.29
N GLY A 209 6.71 14.20 8.28
CA GLY A 209 6.38 14.08 9.70
C GLY A 209 6.32 12.63 10.24
N ILE A 210 6.71 11.65 9.44
CA ILE A 210 6.68 10.22 9.82
C ILE A 210 7.82 9.88 10.77
N ILE A 211 9.01 10.40 10.53
CA ILE A 211 10.14 10.26 11.47
C ILE A 211 10.45 11.59 12.17
N GLN A 212 11.01 11.48 13.35
CA GLN A 212 11.41 12.64 14.16
C GLN A 212 12.80 12.41 14.73
N GLY A 213 13.56 13.50 14.84
CA GLY A 213 14.83 13.54 15.55
C GLY A 213 14.65 13.58 17.07
N ARG A 214 15.74 13.72 17.75
CA ARG A 214 15.81 13.88 19.20
C ARG A 214 15.71 15.35 19.60
N SER A 215 15.48 15.60 20.87
CA SER A 215 15.33 16.96 21.41
C SER A 215 16.60 17.80 21.33
N ASP A 216 17.77 17.17 21.16
CA ASP A 216 19.07 17.86 20.99
C ASP A 216 19.39 18.21 19.53
N GLY A 217 18.48 17.94 18.61
CA GLY A 217 18.63 18.18 17.18
C GLY A 217 19.37 17.10 16.40
N SER A 218 19.69 15.97 17.03
CA SER A 218 20.25 14.78 16.35
C SER A 218 19.17 13.87 15.80
N PHE A 219 19.53 13.00 14.86
CA PHE A 219 18.70 11.90 14.37
C PHE A 219 19.14 10.54 14.92
N ASP A 220 20.42 10.38 15.22
CA ASP A 220 21.08 9.11 15.60
C ASP A 220 20.89 8.01 14.55
N PRO A 221 21.40 8.18 13.31
CA PRO A 221 21.10 7.27 12.18
C PRO A 221 21.53 5.83 12.46
N ASP A 222 22.64 5.60 13.12
CA ASP A 222 23.20 4.28 13.42
C ASP A 222 22.67 3.67 14.72
N ALA A 223 21.90 4.42 15.50
CA ALA A 223 21.33 3.90 16.74
C ALA A 223 20.29 2.80 16.46
N PRO A 224 20.33 1.67 17.18
CA PRO A 224 19.28 0.70 17.15
C PRO A 224 17.94 1.31 17.58
N ILE A 225 16.87 1.08 16.80
CA ILE A 225 15.53 1.59 17.09
C ILE A 225 14.85 0.78 18.20
N THR A 226 14.09 1.44 19.07
CA THR A 226 13.25 0.74 20.07
C THR A 226 11.91 0.30 19.46
N ARG A 227 11.24 -0.64 20.12
CA ARG A 227 9.88 -1.07 19.74
C ARG A 227 8.88 0.07 19.80
N ALA A 228 9.00 0.95 20.80
CA ALA A 228 8.15 2.14 20.93
C ALA A 228 8.39 3.14 19.79
N GLU A 229 9.65 3.46 19.47
CA GLU A 229 9.98 4.35 18.35
C GLU A 229 9.44 3.79 17.03
N PHE A 230 9.59 2.48 16.80
CA PHE A 230 9.08 1.84 15.60
C PHE A 230 7.54 1.86 15.54
N ALA A 231 6.86 1.54 16.64
CA ALA A 231 5.39 1.62 16.71
C ALA A 231 4.87 3.04 16.48
N ALA A 232 5.58 4.06 16.97
CA ALA A 232 5.24 5.45 16.74
C ALA A 232 5.36 5.83 15.25
N ILE A 233 6.41 5.37 14.56
CA ILE A 233 6.56 5.54 13.10
C ILE A 233 5.37 4.89 12.38
N CYS A 234 5.05 3.62 12.70
CA CYS A 234 3.93 2.92 12.09
C CYS A 234 2.60 3.66 12.31
N ALA A 235 2.33 4.10 13.53
CA ALA A 235 1.07 4.78 13.88
C ALA A 235 0.85 6.09 13.12
N ARG A 236 1.92 6.79 12.70
CA ARG A 236 1.85 8.04 11.93
C ARG A 236 1.40 7.84 10.49
N PHE A 237 1.48 6.65 9.96
CA PHE A 237 0.89 6.32 8.64
C PHE A 237 -0.64 6.21 8.69
N SER A 238 -1.24 6.01 9.87
CA SER A 238 -2.69 5.89 9.98
C SER A 238 -3.37 7.26 9.98
N SER A 239 -4.38 7.44 9.14
CA SER A 239 -5.22 8.63 9.09
C SER A 239 -6.38 8.61 10.09
N GLY A 240 -6.63 7.48 10.76
CA GLY A 240 -7.78 7.27 11.65
C GLY A 240 -7.40 7.13 13.12
N GLY A 241 -8.25 7.61 14.02
CA GLY A 241 -8.14 7.40 15.45
C GLY A 241 -8.58 5.99 15.84
N GLY A 242 -7.69 5.02 15.84
CA GLY A 242 -7.95 3.74 16.51
C GLY A 242 -8.02 3.96 18.02
N THR A 243 -9.20 3.98 18.58
CA THR A 243 -9.45 4.06 20.03
C THR A 243 -9.68 2.67 20.63
N GLY A 244 -8.75 1.76 20.43
CA GLY A 244 -8.75 0.46 21.10
C GLY A 244 -7.67 0.46 22.18
N GLY A 245 -8.06 0.47 23.43
CA GLY A 245 -7.11 0.29 24.53
C GLY A 245 -6.45 -1.08 24.42
N SER A 246 -5.15 -1.10 24.20
CA SER A 246 -4.36 -2.33 24.29
C SER A 246 -4.05 -2.61 25.75
N ALA A 247 -4.22 -3.86 26.15
CA ALA A 247 -4.00 -4.30 27.53
C ALA A 247 -2.51 -4.59 27.85
N PHE A 248 -1.55 -3.86 27.24
CA PHE A 248 -0.14 -4.03 27.59
C PHE A 248 0.15 -3.44 28.97
N THR A 249 0.75 -4.25 29.83
CA THR A 249 0.94 -3.92 31.25
C THR A 249 2.08 -2.94 31.51
N ASP A 250 3.00 -2.78 30.55
CA ASP A 250 4.27 -2.07 30.69
C ASP A 250 4.35 -0.74 29.91
N ILE A 251 3.24 -0.25 29.37
CA ILE A 251 3.20 1.02 28.64
C ILE A 251 2.53 2.16 29.41
N SER A 252 2.11 1.91 30.67
CA SER A 252 1.49 2.92 31.52
C SER A 252 2.49 4.03 31.83
N GLY A 253 2.16 5.28 31.41
CA GLY A 253 3.05 6.43 31.53
C GLY A 253 4.17 6.52 30.50
N HIS A 254 4.28 5.56 29.59
CA HIS A 254 5.26 5.63 28.50
C HIS A 254 4.85 6.68 27.46
N TRP A 255 5.81 7.47 26.93
CA TRP A 255 5.56 8.53 25.98
C TRP A 255 4.83 8.09 24.70
N ALA A 256 5.11 6.87 24.22
CA ALA A 256 4.51 6.31 23.00
C ALA A 256 3.26 5.45 23.27
N LYS A 257 2.63 5.58 24.47
CA LYS A 257 1.47 4.75 24.81
C LYS A 257 0.37 4.82 23.75
N ALA A 258 -0.02 6.04 23.35
CA ALA A 258 -1.09 6.25 22.38
C ALA A 258 -0.76 5.65 21.00
N GLU A 259 0.48 5.80 20.56
CA GLU A 259 0.96 5.26 19.27
C GLU A 259 1.02 3.73 19.30
N ILE A 260 1.50 3.15 20.40
CA ILE A 260 1.53 1.69 20.58
C ILE A 260 0.11 1.12 20.57
N GLU A 261 -0.82 1.72 21.32
CA GLU A 261 -2.22 1.31 21.37
C GLU A 261 -2.88 1.41 20.00
N ARG A 262 -2.60 2.49 19.23
CA ARG A 262 -3.09 2.68 17.88
C ARG A 262 -2.55 1.62 16.92
N ALA A 263 -1.25 1.39 16.88
CA ALA A 263 -0.62 0.39 16.03
C ALA A 263 -1.08 -1.04 16.37
N ALA A 264 -1.35 -1.31 17.66
CA ALA A 264 -1.89 -2.59 18.12
C ALA A 264 -3.36 -2.78 17.72
N ALA A 265 -4.19 -1.73 17.83
CA ALA A 265 -5.59 -1.76 17.40
C ALA A 265 -5.72 -2.04 15.90
N LEU A 266 -4.76 -1.57 15.09
CA LEU A 266 -4.66 -1.84 13.65
C LEU A 266 -4.05 -3.22 13.34
N GLY A 267 -3.65 -3.99 14.35
CA GLY A 267 -3.01 -5.30 14.15
C GLY A 267 -1.55 -5.25 13.64
N TRP A 268 -0.97 -4.06 13.49
CA TRP A 268 0.37 -3.86 12.95
C TRP A 268 1.48 -4.30 13.91
N VAL A 269 1.26 -4.09 15.21
CA VAL A 269 2.18 -4.55 16.26
C VAL A 269 1.47 -5.49 17.23
N ARG A 270 2.22 -6.41 17.82
CA ARG A 270 1.74 -7.34 18.82
C ARG A 270 2.68 -7.33 20.03
N GLY A 271 2.12 -7.56 21.23
CA GLY A 271 2.89 -7.78 22.44
C GLY A 271 3.39 -9.22 22.57
N PHE A 272 3.91 -9.52 23.75
CA PHE A 272 4.38 -10.83 24.14
C PHE A 272 3.29 -11.60 24.91
N ALA A 273 3.47 -12.91 25.01
CA ALA A 273 2.51 -13.79 25.71
C ALA A 273 2.33 -13.46 27.21
N ASP A 274 3.29 -12.75 27.82
CA ASP A 274 3.25 -12.27 29.20
C ASP A 274 2.44 -10.98 29.37
N GLY A 275 1.79 -10.48 28.30
CA GLY A 275 1.00 -9.25 28.31
C GLY A 275 1.83 -7.97 28.23
N THR A 276 3.14 -8.06 27.99
CA THR A 276 4.02 -6.88 27.82
C THR A 276 4.19 -6.49 26.37
N PHE A 277 4.53 -5.23 26.11
CA PHE A 277 4.96 -4.71 24.81
C PHE A 277 6.49 -4.59 24.71
N ARG A 278 7.15 -4.33 25.82
CA ARG A 278 8.58 -4.06 25.96
C ARG A 278 9.02 -2.83 25.14
N PRO A 279 8.49 -1.65 25.44
CA PRO A 279 8.63 -0.44 24.60
C PRO A 279 10.07 -0.03 24.37
N ASP A 280 10.93 -0.10 25.37
CA ASP A 280 12.34 0.30 25.31
C ASP A 280 13.30 -0.77 24.74
N ALA A 281 12.79 -1.98 24.51
CA ALA A 281 13.60 -3.04 23.91
C ALA A 281 13.96 -2.68 22.45
N LYS A 282 15.20 -2.95 22.06
CA LYS A 282 15.61 -2.81 20.65
C LYS A 282 14.96 -3.92 19.84
N ILE A 283 14.51 -3.59 18.62
CA ILE A 283 13.94 -4.59 17.71
C ILE A 283 14.98 -5.16 16.77
N THR A 284 14.76 -6.40 16.41
CA THR A 284 15.57 -7.06 15.37
C THR A 284 15.05 -6.76 13.98
N ARG A 285 15.87 -6.98 12.95
CA ARG A 285 15.46 -6.87 11.54
C ARG A 285 14.24 -7.76 11.25
N ALA A 286 14.23 -9.01 11.71
CA ALA A 286 13.10 -9.92 11.53
C ALA A 286 11.81 -9.40 12.18
N GLN A 287 11.89 -8.83 13.37
CA GLN A 287 10.74 -8.24 14.04
C GLN A 287 10.20 -7.03 13.28
N ALA A 288 11.07 -6.12 12.83
CA ALA A 288 10.68 -4.96 12.04
C ALA A 288 10.01 -5.39 10.73
N ILE A 289 10.62 -6.31 9.98
CA ILE A 289 10.10 -6.84 8.72
C ILE A 289 8.71 -7.47 8.93
N THR A 290 8.54 -8.29 9.96
CA THR A 290 7.24 -8.91 10.27
C THR A 290 6.16 -7.86 10.56
N MET A 291 6.50 -6.76 11.24
CA MET A 291 5.57 -5.68 11.50
C MET A 291 5.25 -4.90 10.21
N ILE A 292 6.25 -4.63 9.36
CA ILE A 292 6.08 -3.95 8.07
C ILE A 292 5.15 -4.77 7.15
N ASN A 293 5.38 -6.07 7.01
CA ASN A 293 4.51 -6.93 6.20
C ASN A 293 3.05 -6.90 6.66
N ARG A 294 2.81 -6.80 7.97
CA ARG A 294 1.43 -6.62 8.49
C ARG A 294 0.83 -5.27 8.11
N ILE A 295 1.63 -4.19 8.12
CA ILE A 295 1.17 -2.87 7.68
C ILE A 295 0.81 -2.89 6.20
N LEU A 296 1.61 -3.61 5.40
CA LEU A 296 1.44 -3.74 3.96
C LEU A 296 0.43 -4.84 3.56
N ASN A 297 -0.07 -5.59 4.53
CA ASN A 297 -0.90 -6.79 4.29
C ASN A 297 -0.26 -7.81 3.33
N ARG A 298 1.05 -8.00 3.41
CA ARG A 298 1.85 -8.94 2.60
C ARG A 298 2.16 -10.16 3.44
N LEU A 299 1.32 -11.18 3.34
CA LEU A 299 1.31 -12.32 4.26
C LEU A 299 1.12 -13.64 3.50
N PRO A 300 2.17 -14.26 2.93
CA PRO A 300 2.09 -15.64 2.50
C PRO A 300 1.78 -16.53 3.71
N GLU A 301 0.89 -17.52 3.56
CA GLU A 301 0.47 -18.40 4.66
C GLU A 301 1.52 -19.47 4.94
N ASP A 302 2.07 -20.03 3.88
CA ASP A 302 3.08 -21.08 3.95
C ASP A 302 4.12 -20.97 2.81
N LYS A 303 5.05 -21.89 2.76
CA LYS A 303 6.11 -21.89 1.74
C LYS A 303 5.63 -22.25 0.33
N ASP A 304 4.47 -22.89 0.20
CA ASP A 304 3.90 -23.26 -1.08
C ASP A 304 3.23 -22.05 -1.77
N ASP A 305 3.12 -20.93 -1.05
CA ASP A 305 2.77 -19.63 -1.60
C ASP A 305 3.94 -18.86 -2.21
N LEU A 306 5.16 -19.33 -1.98
CA LEU A 306 6.38 -18.74 -2.51
C LEU A 306 6.78 -19.41 -3.83
N LEU A 307 7.69 -18.81 -4.59
CA LEU A 307 8.13 -19.32 -5.87
C LEU A 307 9.57 -19.90 -5.83
N PRO A 308 9.82 -20.99 -6.54
CA PRO A 308 11.19 -21.47 -6.76
C PRO A 308 12.00 -20.40 -7.53
N GLY A 309 13.31 -20.34 -7.25
CA GLY A 309 14.21 -19.38 -7.89
C GLY A 309 14.28 -18.02 -7.21
N MET A 310 13.49 -17.79 -6.13
CA MET A 310 13.65 -16.63 -5.27
C MET A 310 15.02 -16.58 -4.60
N ASN A 311 15.44 -15.39 -4.14
CA ASN A 311 16.63 -15.26 -3.32
C ASN A 311 16.44 -15.95 -1.97
N THR A 312 17.44 -16.68 -1.53
CA THR A 312 17.46 -17.35 -0.23
C THR A 312 18.70 -16.91 0.57
N TRP A 313 18.62 -16.98 1.88
CA TRP A 313 19.62 -16.44 2.79
C TRP A 313 20.18 -17.54 3.67
N SER A 314 21.51 -17.60 3.79
CA SER A 314 22.20 -18.66 4.54
C SER A 314 21.86 -18.68 6.05
N ASP A 315 21.39 -17.57 6.59
CA ASP A 315 21.01 -17.37 7.99
C ASP A 315 19.50 -17.24 8.20
N CYS A 316 18.68 -17.69 7.23
CA CYS A 316 17.21 -17.71 7.30
C CYS A 316 16.69 -19.05 6.79
N ARG A 317 16.31 -19.95 7.70
CA ARG A 317 15.86 -21.31 7.41
C ARG A 317 14.34 -21.37 7.32
N GLU A 318 13.80 -22.31 6.56
CA GLU A 318 12.34 -22.54 6.44
C GLU A 318 11.65 -22.80 7.79
N THR A 319 12.38 -23.28 8.79
CA THR A 319 11.87 -23.53 10.14
C THR A 319 11.86 -22.30 11.06
N ASP A 320 12.46 -21.19 10.62
CA ASP A 320 12.50 -19.97 11.41
C ASP A 320 11.15 -19.26 11.35
N TRP A 321 10.68 -18.76 12.48
CA TRP A 321 9.36 -18.08 12.59
C TRP A 321 9.21 -16.86 11.69
N TYR A 322 10.32 -16.29 11.26
CA TYR A 322 10.38 -15.12 10.38
C TYR A 322 10.63 -15.46 8.91
N TYR A 323 10.73 -16.74 8.55
CA TYR A 323 11.13 -17.16 7.21
C TYR A 323 10.26 -16.52 6.12
N LEU A 324 8.95 -16.71 6.19
CA LEU A 324 8.01 -16.15 5.21
C LEU A 324 8.11 -14.63 5.12
N ALA A 325 8.20 -13.96 6.27
CA ALA A 325 8.32 -12.51 6.32
C ALA A 325 9.63 -12.00 5.68
N ILE A 326 10.73 -12.70 5.86
CA ILE A 326 12.01 -12.36 5.23
C ILE A 326 11.93 -12.58 3.71
N GLN A 327 11.38 -13.71 3.25
CA GLN A 327 11.24 -13.97 1.81
C GLN A 327 10.40 -12.89 1.14
N GLU A 328 9.26 -12.54 1.74
CA GLU A 328 8.38 -11.47 1.28
C GLU A 328 9.09 -10.11 1.16
N ALA A 329 9.92 -9.76 2.12
CA ALA A 329 10.62 -8.48 2.16
C ALA A 329 11.80 -8.38 1.19
N THR A 330 12.37 -9.51 0.78
CA THR A 330 13.64 -9.58 0.04
C THR A 330 13.51 -10.06 -1.40
N ASN A 331 12.29 -10.39 -1.84
CA ASN A 331 12.02 -10.83 -3.20
C ASN A 331 10.90 -10.02 -3.82
N SER A 332 11.14 -9.47 -4.99
CA SER A 332 10.11 -8.79 -5.78
C SER A 332 9.28 -9.81 -6.54
N HIS A 333 7.96 -9.68 -6.48
CA HIS A 333 7.06 -10.65 -7.08
C HIS A 333 5.72 -10.00 -7.47
N ALA A 334 5.03 -10.64 -8.40
CA ALA A 334 3.60 -10.48 -8.59
C ALA A 334 2.86 -11.48 -7.69
N PHE A 335 1.66 -11.14 -7.28
CA PHE A 335 0.87 -11.92 -6.35
C PHE A 335 -0.59 -11.97 -6.75
N GLN A 336 -1.31 -12.90 -6.15
CA GLN A 336 -2.77 -12.93 -6.13
C GLN A 336 -3.28 -13.21 -4.72
N PRO A 337 -4.46 -12.71 -4.33
CA PRO A 337 -5.09 -13.10 -3.07
C PRO A 337 -5.30 -14.61 -3.01
N ARG A 338 -4.87 -15.25 -1.92
CA ARG A 338 -5.20 -16.65 -1.62
C ARG A 338 -6.52 -16.75 -0.83
N ASP A 339 -6.70 -15.83 0.09
CA ASP A 339 -7.92 -15.64 0.88
C ASP A 339 -8.04 -14.17 1.32
N GLN A 340 -8.84 -13.86 2.34
CA GLN A 340 -9.03 -12.49 2.84
C GLN A 340 -7.78 -11.89 3.54
N ILE A 341 -6.79 -12.71 3.88
CA ILE A 341 -5.63 -12.31 4.70
C ILE A 341 -4.33 -12.62 3.98
N HIS A 342 -4.28 -13.76 3.26
CA HIS A 342 -3.06 -14.30 2.69
C HIS A 342 -3.00 -14.12 1.18
N GLU A 343 -1.78 -14.12 0.67
CA GLU A 343 -1.45 -14.01 -0.74
C GLU A 343 -0.61 -15.20 -1.20
N ARG A 344 -0.59 -15.40 -2.51
CA ARG A 344 0.29 -16.34 -3.19
C ARG A 344 1.06 -15.62 -4.28
N TRP A 345 2.36 -15.89 -4.38
CA TRP A 345 3.19 -15.36 -5.45
C TRP A 345 2.88 -16.04 -6.79
N THR A 346 2.85 -15.25 -7.86
CA THR A 346 2.55 -15.75 -9.22
C THR A 346 3.73 -15.65 -10.16
N ALA A 347 4.60 -14.68 -9.99
CA ALA A 347 5.82 -14.50 -10.77
C ALA A 347 6.88 -13.73 -9.97
N LEU A 348 8.15 -14.01 -10.16
CA LEU A 348 9.24 -13.15 -9.68
C LEU A 348 9.38 -11.96 -10.62
N THR A 349 9.59 -10.76 -10.06
CA THR A 349 9.73 -9.51 -10.80
C THR A 349 11.05 -8.81 -10.49
N SER A 350 11.38 -7.74 -11.21
CA SER A 350 12.56 -6.94 -10.95
C SER A 350 12.37 -6.02 -9.75
N THR A 351 13.42 -5.88 -8.95
CA THR A 351 13.46 -4.87 -7.87
C THR A 351 13.76 -3.50 -8.46
N PRO A 352 13.04 -2.43 -8.02
CA PRO A 352 13.37 -1.07 -8.43
C PRO A 352 14.81 -0.68 -8.10
N ASP A 353 15.40 0.15 -8.96
CA ASP A 353 16.73 0.72 -8.69
C ASP A 353 16.62 1.92 -7.74
N TRP A 354 17.10 1.74 -6.53
CA TRP A 354 17.11 2.77 -5.48
C TRP A 354 18.39 3.61 -5.47
N SER A 355 19.40 3.27 -6.29
CA SER A 355 20.73 3.94 -6.30
C SER A 355 20.64 5.44 -6.56
N ARG A 356 19.61 5.89 -7.28
CA ARG A 356 19.36 7.33 -7.53
C ARG A 356 19.00 8.14 -6.27
N TYR A 357 18.56 7.49 -5.21
CA TYR A 357 18.16 8.11 -3.94
C TYR A 357 19.13 7.81 -2.81
N GLU A 358 19.89 6.75 -2.93
CA GLU A 358 20.81 6.24 -1.92
C GLU A 358 22.22 6.43 -2.45
N SER A 359 23.00 7.31 -1.84
CA SER A 359 24.43 7.39 -2.17
C SER A 359 25.08 6.05 -1.79
N THR A 360 25.72 5.41 -2.76
CA THR A 360 26.43 4.15 -2.54
C THR A 360 27.47 4.32 -1.46
N SER A 361 27.12 3.89 -0.27
CA SER A 361 28.12 3.57 0.74
C SER A 361 28.21 2.05 0.81
N VAL A 362 29.35 1.62 0.44
CA VAL A 362 30.01 0.32 0.49
C VAL A 362 29.41 -0.66 1.52
#